data_037499228dc77e78cdeecfa9b9801b30
#
_entry.id   037499228dc77e78cdeecfa9b9801b30
#
_cell.length_a   1.000
_cell.length_b   1.000
_cell.length_c   1.000
_cell.angle_alpha   90.00
_cell.angle_beta   90.00
_cell.angle_gamma   90.00
#
_symmetry.space_group_name_H-M   'P 1'
#
loop_
_entity.id
_entity.type
_entity.pdbx_description
1 polymer ?
#
loop_
_entity_poly.entity_id
_entity_poly.type
_entity_poly.pdbx_seq_one_letter_code
_entity_poly.pdbx_strand_id
1 'polypeptide(L)'
;MFCSCIYGTHRLAAKRKKKKYKAPPPLLTAAEKVSRYMRGNKSKNTTPELMVRKALWHAGLRGYRVHWPKAPGKPDICYPGRQLAIFIHGCFWHRCPHCQPALPKTNVPFWEEKFEKNQARDARYRLQYREAGWQRIVLWECQLRQNLAGSLTLIQELHRGVPSSWEIAA
;
A
#
# COMPACT_ATOMS: atom_id res chain seq x y z
N MET A 1 -14.74 77.85 -2.30
CA MET A 1 -13.66 77.28 -3.09
C MET A 1 -13.86 75.76 -3.09
N PHE A 2 -14.34 75.23 -4.17
CA PHE A 2 -14.65 73.80 -4.32
C PHE A 2 -13.44 73.07 -4.95
N CYS A 3 -12.98 72.02 -4.32
CA CYS A 3 -11.98 71.16 -4.91
C CYS A 3 -12.57 69.74 -5.06
N SER A 4 -12.92 69.39 -6.30
CA SER A 4 -13.46 68.10 -6.68
C SER A 4 -12.32 67.16 -7.02
N CYS A 5 -12.07 66.15 -6.17
CA CYS A 5 -11.18 65.03 -6.50
C CYS A 5 -11.99 63.89 -7.14
N ILE A 6 -11.77 63.69 -8.42
CA ILE A 6 -12.34 62.59 -9.21
C ILE A 6 -11.41 61.39 -9.04
N TYR A 7 -11.83 60.36 -8.29
CA TYR A 7 -11.14 59.05 -8.30
C TYR A 7 -11.68 58.17 -9.40
N GLY A 8 -10.91 58.06 -10.48
CA GLY A 8 -11.14 57.11 -11.55
C GLY A 8 -10.64 55.71 -11.15
N THR A 9 -11.54 54.79 -10.82
CA THR A 9 -11.17 53.36 -10.61
C THR A 9 -11.14 52.63 -11.94
N HIS A 10 -9.95 52.50 -12.53
CA HIS A 10 -9.74 51.56 -13.62
C HIS A 10 -9.78 50.12 -13.10
N ARG A 11 -10.93 49.45 -13.22
CA ARG A 11 -11.02 48.00 -13.05
C ARG A 11 -10.42 47.33 -14.29
N LEU A 12 -9.22 46.79 -14.15
CA LEU A 12 -8.64 45.88 -15.15
C LEU A 12 -9.45 44.58 -15.16
N ALA A 13 -10.23 44.40 -16.23
CA ALA A 13 -11.00 43.17 -16.45
C ALA A 13 -10.01 42.03 -16.78
N ALA A 14 -9.79 41.15 -15.84
CA ALA A 14 -9.00 39.94 -16.02
C ALA A 14 -9.66 39.04 -17.10
N LYS A 15 -8.99 38.85 -18.21
CA LYS A 15 -9.44 37.97 -19.31
C LYS A 15 -9.52 36.53 -18.80
N ARG A 16 -10.72 36.02 -18.48
CA ARG A 16 -10.98 34.60 -18.17
C ARG A 16 -10.56 33.77 -19.38
N LYS A 17 -9.48 32.97 -19.21
CA LYS A 17 -9.08 31.99 -20.21
C LYS A 17 -10.21 30.97 -20.34
N LYS A 18 -10.87 30.88 -21.48
CA LYS A 18 -11.88 29.86 -21.81
C LYS A 18 -11.20 28.50 -21.73
N LYS A 19 -11.60 27.64 -20.77
CA LYS A 19 -11.17 26.23 -20.74
C LYS A 19 -11.62 25.59 -22.05
N LYS A 20 -10.68 25.12 -22.87
CA LYS A 20 -11.00 24.34 -24.06
C LYS A 20 -11.74 23.08 -23.62
N TYR A 21 -12.94 22.89 -24.12
CA TYR A 21 -13.71 21.65 -23.95
C TYR A 21 -12.88 20.50 -24.55
N LYS A 22 -12.52 19.54 -23.71
CA LYS A 22 -11.94 18.27 -24.17
C LYS A 22 -13.08 17.28 -24.33
N ALA A 23 -13.24 16.74 -25.54
CA ALA A 23 -14.20 15.66 -25.77
C ALA A 23 -14.02 14.55 -24.74
N PRO A 24 -15.11 13.91 -24.25
CA PRO A 24 -14.99 12.79 -23.34
C PRO A 24 -14.16 11.68 -24.01
N PRO A 25 -13.31 10.98 -23.24
CA PRO A 25 -12.51 9.89 -23.78
C PRO A 25 -13.43 8.79 -24.34
N PRO A 26 -13.01 8.09 -25.41
CA PRO A 26 -13.79 7.01 -26.01
C PRO A 26 -14.14 5.96 -24.98
N LEU A 27 -15.31 5.33 -25.12
CA LEU A 27 -15.75 4.23 -24.26
C LEU A 27 -14.79 3.05 -24.41
N LEU A 28 -14.08 2.72 -23.34
CA LEU A 28 -13.17 1.59 -23.30
C LEU A 28 -13.94 0.26 -23.35
N THR A 29 -13.45 -0.69 -24.12
CA THR A 29 -13.90 -2.08 -24.08
C THR A 29 -13.65 -2.71 -22.70
N ALA A 30 -14.29 -3.81 -22.39
CA ALA A 30 -14.07 -4.54 -21.14
C ALA A 30 -12.58 -4.91 -20.94
N ALA A 31 -11.92 -5.38 -22.00
CA ALA A 31 -10.50 -5.73 -21.96
C ALA A 31 -9.59 -4.52 -21.71
N GLU A 32 -9.87 -3.38 -22.33
CA GLU A 32 -9.12 -2.14 -22.11
C GLU A 32 -9.32 -1.58 -20.70
N LYS A 33 -10.53 -1.71 -20.14
CA LYS A 33 -10.80 -1.35 -18.74
C LYS A 33 -9.96 -2.19 -17.80
N VAL A 34 -9.96 -3.52 -17.96
CA VAL A 34 -9.12 -4.44 -17.15
C VAL A 34 -7.65 -4.10 -17.29
N SER A 35 -7.15 -3.92 -18.51
CA SER A 35 -5.75 -3.55 -18.77
C SER A 35 -5.38 -2.22 -18.10
N ARG A 36 -6.28 -1.24 -18.11
CA ARG A 36 -6.08 0.06 -17.45
C ARG A 36 -6.02 -0.07 -15.93
N TYR A 37 -6.92 -0.87 -15.33
CA TYR A 37 -6.90 -1.18 -13.90
C TYR A 37 -5.60 -1.90 -13.52
N MET A 38 -5.18 -2.90 -14.30
CA MET A 38 -3.95 -3.65 -14.02
C MET A 38 -2.70 -2.78 -14.12
N ARG A 39 -2.63 -1.86 -15.09
CA ARG A 39 -1.53 -0.89 -15.21
C ARG A 39 -1.50 0.14 -14.09
N GLY A 40 -2.65 0.46 -13.49
CA GLY A 40 -2.77 1.36 -12.34
C GLY A 40 -2.30 0.75 -11.02
N ASN A 41 -2.17 -0.58 -10.94
CA ASN A 41 -1.74 -1.26 -9.73
C ASN A 41 -0.23 -1.10 -9.53
N LYS A 42 0.11 -0.34 -8.51
CA LYS A 42 1.51 -0.16 -8.11
C LYS A 42 1.99 -1.39 -7.37
N SER A 43 3.15 -1.93 -7.76
CA SER A 43 3.81 -3.04 -7.09
C SER A 43 4.67 -2.60 -5.90
N LYS A 44 4.85 -1.28 -5.72
CA LYS A 44 5.67 -0.66 -4.67
C LYS A 44 5.09 0.70 -4.30
N ASN A 45 5.40 1.15 -3.10
CA ASN A 45 4.92 2.44 -2.58
C ASN A 45 3.40 2.55 -2.64
N THR A 46 2.71 1.48 -2.33
CA THR A 46 1.26 1.44 -2.19
C THR A 46 0.81 2.31 -1.01
N THR A 47 -0.45 2.71 -1.00
CA THR A 47 -0.99 3.52 0.10
C THR A 47 -0.80 2.86 1.48
N PRO A 48 -1.07 1.55 1.67
CA PRO A 48 -0.81 0.88 2.94
C PRO A 48 0.68 0.88 3.34
N GLU A 49 1.59 0.65 2.40
CA GLU A 49 3.04 0.69 2.68
C GLU A 49 3.48 2.08 3.15
N LEU A 50 3.02 3.14 2.48
CA LEU A 50 3.36 4.51 2.84
C LEU A 50 2.78 4.89 4.22
N MET A 51 1.57 4.41 4.52
CA MET A 51 0.91 4.63 5.81
C MET A 51 1.71 4.00 6.95
N VAL A 52 2.13 2.73 6.81
CA VAL A 52 2.95 2.04 7.81
C VAL A 52 4.31 2.72 7.97
N ARG A 53 5.00 3.06 6.87
CA ARG A 53 6.30 3.77 6.93
C ARG A 53 6.21 5.10 7.65
N LYS A 54 5.14 5.88 7.39
CA LYS A 54 4.89 7.14 8.08
C LYS A 54 4.68 6.91 9.57
N ALA A 55 3.87 5.92 9.95
CA ALA A 55 3.62 5.58 11.34
C ALA A 55 4.90 5.15 12.07
N LEU A 56 5.72 4.28 11.46
CA LEU A 56 7.02 3.87 12.00
C LEU A 56 7.97 5.05 12.22
N TRP A 57 8.01 5.98 11.27
CA TRP A 57 8.83 7.19 11.37
C TRP A 57 8.43 8.05 12.56
N HIS A 58 7.13 8.29 12.74
CA HIS A 58 6.58 9.06 13.88
C HIS A 58 6.80 8.35 15.22
N ALA A 59 6.79 7.02 15.23
CA ALA A 59 7.09 6.21 16.42
C ALA A 59 8.59 6.09 16.74
N GLY A 60 9.47 6.74 15.97
CA GLY A 60 10.92 6.68 16.16
C GLY A 60 11.57 5.35 15.71
N LEU A 61 10.83 4.43 15.10
CA LEU A 61 11.33 3.17 14.58
C LEU A 61 12.02 3.36 13.23
N ARG A 62 13.21 3.91 13.27
CA ARG A 62 14.01 4.25 12.09
C ARG A 62 15.01 3.13 11.77
N GLY A 63 15.76 3.29 10.67
CA GLY A 63 16.83 2.35 10.29
C GLY A 63 16.37 1.13 9.50
N TYR A 64 15.08 1.05 9.12
CA TYR A 64 14.60 -0.01 8.23
C TYR A 64 15.07 0.18 6.78
N ARG A 65 15.05 -0.92 6.04
CA ARG A 65 15.25 -0.96 4.58
C ARG A 65 13.91 -1.23 3.92
N VAL A 66 13.69 -0.61 2.75
CA VAL A 66 12.48 -0.80 1.94
C VAL A 66 12.81 -1.71 0.77
N HIS A 67 11.97 -2.72 0.52
CA HIS A 67 12.14 -3.71 -0.56
C HIS A 67 13.56 -4.29 -0.61
N TRP A 68 14.09 -4.67 0.54
CA TRP A 68 15.50 -5.05 0.69
C TRP A 68 15.82 -6.33 -0.11
N PRO A 69 16.70 -6.26 -1.12
CA PRO A 69 16.90 -7.35 -2.07
C PRO A 69 17.66 -8.56 -1.48
N LYS A 70 18.34 -8.39 -0.34
CA LYS A 70 19.09 -9.45 0.32
C LYS A 70 18.21 -10.36 1.20
N ALA A 71 16.95 -10.00 1.41
CA ALA A 71 16.00 -10.82 2.14
C ALA A 71 15.02 -11.53 1.19
N PRO A 72 14.62 -12.78 1.48
CA PRO A 72 13.68 -13.53 0.67
C PRO A 72 12.39 -12.74 0.43
N GLY A 73 11.90 -12.73 -0.82
CA GLY A 73 10.66 -12.04 -1.17
C GLY A 73 10.71 -10.52 -1.16
N LYS A 74 11.85 -9.90 -0.82
CA LYS A 74 12.03 -8.43 -0.77
C LYS A 74 10.94 -7.76 0.06
N PRO A 75 10.92 -7.94 1.39
CA PRO A 75 9.89 -7.44 2.28
C PRO A 75 9.67 -5.94 2.09
N ASP A 76 8.44 -5.46 2.26
CA ASP A 76 8.10 -4.05 2.10
C ASP A 76 8.86 -3.17 3.09
N ILE A 77 9.08 -3.68 4.30
CA ILE A 77 9.90 -3.05 5.35
C ILE A 77 10.74 -4.15 6.01
N CYS A 78 12.02 -3.87 6.24
CA CYS A 78 12.95 -4.81 6.83
C CYS A 78 13.88 -4.11 7.82
N TYR A 79 14.06 -4.72 8.99
CA TYR A 79 15.08 -4.35 9.97
C TYR A 79 16.15 -5.44 10.03
N PRO A 80 17.20 -5.37 9.18
CA PRO A 80 18.20 -6.45 9.09
C PRO A 80 18.90 -6.75 10.43
N GLY A 81 19.26 -5.71 11.19
CA GLY A 81 19.89 -5.86 12.50
C GLY A 81 18.98 -6.46 13.59
N ARG A 82 17.66 -6.56 13.32
CA ARG A 82 16.67 -7.20 14.21
C ARG A 82 16.13 -8.49 13.62
N GLN A 83 16.59 -8.88 12.45
CA GLN A 83 16.07 -10.04 11.70
C GLN A 83 14.54 -10.01 11.60
N LEU A 84 13.96 -8.82 11.36
CA LEU A 84 12.53 -8.60 11.27
C LEU A 84 12.13 -8.18 9.86
N ALA A 85 11.25 -8.97 9.24
CA ALA A 85 10.68 -8.72 7.92
C ALA A 85 9.18 -8.46 8.01
N ILE A 86 8.73 -7.37 7.41
CA ILE A 86 7.34 -6.93 7.42
C ILE A 86 6.84 -6.92 5.99
N PHE A 87 5.80 -7.70 5.72
CA PHE A 87 5.07 -7.74 4.47
C PHE A 87 3.72 -7.06 4.63
N ILE A 88 3.33 -6.28 3.65
CA ILE A 88 2.05 -5.57 3.64
C ILE A 88 1.21 -6.14 2.50
N HIS A 89 0.29 -7.03 2.83
CA HIS A 89 -0.50 -7.77 1.87
C HIS A 89 -1.79 -7.03 1.51
N GLY A 90 -1.95 -6.74 0.21
CA GLY A 90 -3.22 -6.32 -0.34
C GLY A 90 -4.23 -7.47 -0.27
N CYS A 91 -5.38 -7.25 0.36
CA CYS A 91 -6.35 -8.28 0.67
C CYS A 91 -6.80 -9.10 -0.54
N PHE A 92 -7.05 -8.44 -1.66
CA PHE A 92 -7.47 -9.10 -2.90
C PHE A 92 -6.38 -10.03 -3.45
N TRP A 93 -5.12 -9.54 -3.52
CA TRP A 93 -4.02 -10.21 -4.20
C TRP A 93 -3.51 -11.46 -3.48
N HIS A 94 -3.59 -11.46 -2.16
CA HIS A 94 -3.10 -12.54 -1.30
C HIS A 94 -4.22 -13.34 -0.64
N ARG A 95 -5.48 -13.12 -1.07
CA ARG A 95 -6.67 -13.81 -0.55
C ARG A 95 -6.77 -13.74 0.97
N CYS A 96 -6.93 -12.53 1.48
CA CYS A 96 -7.00 -12.25 2.91
C CYS A 96 -8.01 -13.16 3.63
N PRO A 97 -7.60 -13.90 4.67
CA PRO A 97 -8.51 -14.77 5.42
C PRO A 97 -9.50 -14.00 6.32
N HIS A 98 -9.17 -12.74 6.65
CA HIS A 98 -9.99 -11.93 7.54
C HIS A 98 -11.18 -11.27 6.84
N CYS A 99 -10.98 -10.58 5.74
CA CYS A 99 -12.05 -9.88 5.02
C CYS A 99 -12.60 -10.65 3.81
N GLN A 100 -11.98 -11.78 3.43
CA GLN A 100 -12.41 -12.71 2.39
C GLN A 100 -12.94 -12.00 1.13
N PRO A 101 -12.12 -11.24 0.41
CA PRO A 101 -12.58 -10.46 -0.73
C PRO A 101 -13.20 -11.36 -1.80
N ALA A 102 -14.30 -10.90 -2.40
CA ALA A 102 -15.02 -11.64 -3.42
C ALA A 102 -14.13 -12.02 -4.60
N LEU A 103 -14.39 -13.18 -5.21
CA LEU A 103 -13.73 -13.61 -6.44
C LEU A 103 -14.23 -12.77 -7.61
N PRO A 104 -13.37 -12.47 -8.59
CA PRO A 104 -13.81 -11.87 -9.84
C PRO A 104 -14.82 -12.77 -10.57
N LYS A 105 -15.88 -12.16 -11.11
CA LYS A 105 -16.92 -12.89 -11.84
C LYS A 105 -16.51 -13.25 -13.27
N THR A 106 -15.46 -12.66 -13.80
CA THR A 106 -14.97 -12.87 -15.17
C THR A 106 -13.55 -13.38 -15.13
N ASN A 107 -13.19 -14.24 -16.09
CA ASN A 107 -11.86 -14.83 -16.23
C ASN A 107 -11.40 -15.55 -14.94
N VAL A 108 -12.31 -16.32 -14.35
CA VAL A 108 -12.10 -17.03 -13.08
C VAL A 108 -10.84 -17.90 -13.08
N PRO A 109 -10.58 -18.76 -14.09
CA PRO A 109 -9.40 -19.61 -14.09
C PRO A 109 -8.07 -18.83 -14.01
N PHE A 110 -7.99 -17.68 -14.69
CA PHE A 110 -6.81 -16.79 -14.60
C PHE A 110 -6.57 -16.29 -13.18
N TRP A 111 -7.66 -15.91 -12.50
CA TRP A 111 -7.54 -15.38 -11.14
C TRP A 111 -7.21 -16.47 -10.13
N GLU A 112 -7.78 -17.65 -10.26
CA GLU A 112 -7.47 -18.81 -9.40
C GLU A 112 -5.99 -19.15 -9.50
N GLU A 113 -5.47 -19.36 -10.72
CA GLU A 113 -4.04 -19.62 -10.95
C GLU A 113 -3.15 -18.50 -10.36
N LYS A 114 -3.59 -17.25 -10.50
CA LYS A 114 -2.85 -16.09 -9.97
C LYS A 114 -2.80 -16.10 -8.46
N PHE A 115 -3.91 -16.41 -7.81
CA PHE A 115 -3.99 -16.47 -6.35
C PHE A 115 -3.18 -17.64 -5.79
N GLU A 116 -3.28 -18.82 -6.40
CA GLU A 116 -2.48 -20.00 -6.02
C GLU A 116 -0.98 -19.70 -6.11
N LYS A 117 -0.52 -19.12 -7.21
CA LYS A 117 0.89 -18.71 -7.37
C LYS A 117 1.33 -17.73 -6.29
N ASN A 118 0.48 -16.77 -5.91
CA ASN A 118 0.78 -15.83 -4.85
C ASN A 118 0.88 -16.53 -3.50
N GLN A 119 -0.10 -17.38 -3.14
CA GLN A 119 -0.13 -18.12 -1.89
C GLN A 119 1.04 -19.10 -1.76
N ALA A 120 1.34 -19.84 -2.82
CA ALA A 120 2.50 -20.76 -2.86
C ALA A 120 3.83 -20.00 -2.64
N ARG A 121 3.97 -18.84 -3.27
CA ARG A 121 5.13 -17.97 -3.07
C ARG A 121 5.22 -17.47 -1.62
N ASP A 122 4.12 -17.05 -1.04
CA ASP A 122 4.07 -16.54 0.34
C ASP A 122 4.39 -17.63 1.35
N ALA A 123 3.90 -18.86 1.13
CA ALA A 123 4.22 -20.05 1.94
C ALA A 123 5.72 -20.38 1.86
N ARG A 124 6.32 -20.34 0.66
CA ARG A 124 7.76 -20.57 0.47
C ARG A 124 8.59 -19.54 1.25
N TYR A 125 8.24 -18.26 1.18
CA TYR A 125 8.96 -17.22 1.92
C TYR A 125 8.79 -17.39 3.43
N ARG A 126 7.62 -17.81 3.92
CA ARG A 126 7.42 -18.12 5.33
C ARG A 126 8.39 -19.18 5.83
N LEU A 127 8.59 -20.27 5.07
CA LEU A 127 9.55 -21.32 5.40
C LEU A 127 10.97 -20.79 5.42
N GLN A 128 11.40 -20.05 4.41
CA GLN A 128 12.75 -19.49 4.33
C GLN A 128 13.07 -18.55 5.50
N TYR A 129 12.11 -17.72 5.94
CA TYR A 129 12.30 -16.86 7.11
C TYR A 129 12.41 -17.65 8.39
N ARG A 130 11.60 -18.69 8.57
CA ARG A 130 11.66 -19.58 9.73
C ARG A 130 12.99 -20.31 9.81
N GLU A 131 13.46 -20.87 8.70
CA GLU A 131 14.76 -21.58 8.62
C GLU A 131 15.94 -20.64 8.87
N ALA A 132 15.83 -19.40 8.46
CA ALA A 132 16.87 -18.38 8.71
C ALA A 132 16.80 -17.74 10.10
N GLY A 133 15.86 -18.15 10.97
CA GLY A 133 15.70 -17.58 12.32
C GLY A 133 15.20 -16.13 12.33
N TRP A 134 14.53 -15.69 11.27
CA TRP A 134 13.99 -14.34 11.17
C TRP A 134 12.53 -14.29 11.60
N GLN A 135 12.17 -13.20 12.24
CA GLN A 135 10.77 -12.86 12.47
C GLN A 135 10.16 -12.33 11.18
N ARG A 136 9.04 -12.93 10.78
CA ARG A 136 8.27 -12.49 9.61
C ARG A 136 6.85 -12.20 10.03
N ILE A 137 6.38 -10.98 9.77
CA ILE A 137 4.98 -10.61 9.98
C ILE A 137 4.31 -10.21 8.67
N VAL A 138 3.03 -10.46 8.60
CA VAL A 138 2.16 -10.00 7.51
C VAL A 138 1.11 -9.06 8.08
N LEU A 139 1.05 -7.88 7.53
CA LEU A 139 0.02 -6.88 7.84
C LEU A 139 -0.97 -6.82 6.69
N TRP A 140 -2.21 -7.12 6.97
CA TRP A 140 -3.26 -7.06 5.96
C TRP A 140 -3.82 -5.64 5.80
N GLU A 141 -4.09 -5.26 4.56
CA GLU A 141 -4.63 -3.93 4.23
C GLU A 141 -5.91 -3.61 5.03
N CYS A 142 -6.82 -4.58 5.24
CA CYS A 142 -8.03 -4.37 6.02
C CYS A 142 -7.73 -4.13 7.51
N GLN A 143 -6.77 -4.84 8.09
CA GLN A 143 -6.34 -4.64 9.47
C GLN A 143 -5.69 -3.27 9.66
N LEU A 144 -4.84 -2.87 8.73
CA LEU A 144 -4.22 -1.54 8.74
C LEU A 144 -5.25 -0.41 8.67
N ARG A 145 -6.31 -0.59 7.88
CA ARG A 145 -7.41 0.38 7.79
C ARG A 145 -8.25 0.45 9.07
N GLN A 146 -8.43 -0.67 9.74
CA GLN A 146 -9.22 -0.75 10.97
C GLN A 146 -8.44 -0.31 12.20
N ASN A 147 -7.20 -0.77 12.34
CA ASN A 147 -6.39 -0.54 13.53
C ASN A 147 -4.89 -0.44 13.20
N LEU A 148 -4.48 0.69 12.64
CA LEU A 148 -3.07 0.99 12.40
C LEU A 148 -2.25 1.02 13.71
N ALA A 149 -2.84 1.53 14.79
CA ALA A 149 -2.17 1.65 16.08
C ALA A 149 -1.79 0.27 16.65
N GLY A 150 -2.72 -0.69 16.64
CA GLY A 150 -2.44 -2.07 17.06
C GLY A 150 -1.37 -2.74 16.21
N SER A 151 -1.41 -2.53 14.87
CA SER A 151 -0.35 -3.04 13.99
C SER A 151 1.02 -2.42 14.31
N LEU A 152 1.05 -1.15 14.68
CA LEU A 152 2.28 -0.47 15.08
C LEU A 152 2.83 -1.00 16.42
N THR A 153 1.95 -1.24 17.40
CA THR A 153 2.33 -1.85 18.69
C THR A 153 2.98 -3.22 18.48
N LEU A 154 2.38 -4.06 17.65
CA LEU A 154 2.96 -5.36 17.29
C LEU A 154 4.38 -5.21 16.69
N ILE A 155 4.56 -4.29 15.76
CA ILE A 155 5.90 -4.05 15.19
C ILE A 155 6.88 -3.57 16.25
N GLN A 156 6.45 -2.72 17.19
CA GLN A 156 7.31 -2.22 18.26
C GLN A 156 7.76 -3.35 19.21
N GLU A 157 6.86 -4.26 19.56
CA GLU A 157 7.17 -5.43 20.41
C GLU A 157 8.21 -6.32 19.72
N LEU A 158 7.96 -6.71 18.48
CA LEU A 158 8.90 -7.52 17.69
C LEU A 158 10.26 -6.80 17.49
N HIS A 159 10.23 -5.51 17.24
CA HIS A 159 11.47 -4.73 17.10
C HIS A 159 12.29 -4.67 18.40
N ARG A 160 11.64 -4.75 19.58
CA ARG A 160 12.31 -4.85 20.89
C ARG A 160 12.80 -6.27 21.20
N GLY A 161 12.47 -7.26 20.39
CA GLY A 161 12.82 -8.66 20.62
C GLY A 161 11.86 -9.38 21.57
N VAL A 162 10.67 -8.84 21.82
CA VAL A 162 9.62 -9.54 22.56
C VAL A 162 9.02 -10.60 21.63
N PRO A 163 9.07 -11.90 22.00
CA PRO A 163 8.41 -12.94 21.21
C PRO A 163 6.91 -12.67 21.18
N SER A 164 6.35 -12.49 19.99
CA SER A 164 4.91 -12.33 19.88
C SER A 164 4.23 -13.68 19.93
N SER A 165 3.17 -13.81 20.71
CA SER A 165 2.30 -14.99 20.79
C SER A 165 1.59 -15.31 19.46
N TRP A 166 1.79 -14.54 18.42
CA TRP A 166 1.19 -14.67 17.09
C TRP A 166 1.84 -15.72 16.18
N GLU A 167 3.05 -16.18 16.52
CA GLU A 167 3.72 -17.23 15.74
C GLU A 167 3.18 -18.64 16.04
N ILE A 168 2.30 -18.77 17.05
CA ILE A 168 1.77 -20.08 17.53
C ILE A 168 0.46 -20.46 16.82
N ALA A 169 -0.16 -19.55 16.07
CA ALA A 169 -1.48 -19.73 15.46
C ALA A 169 -1.49 -19.55 13.92
N ALA A 170 -0.59 -20.25 13.21
CA ALA A 170 -0.68 -20.34 11.74
C ALA A 170 -0.10 -21.66 11.23
#